data_ed10fd8579ec156e673109458f09301f
#
_entry.id   ed10fd8579ec156e673109458f09301f
#
_cell.length_a   1.000
_cell.length_b   1.000
_cell.length_c   1.000
_cell.angle_alpha   90.00
_cell.angle_beta   90.00
_cell.angle_gamma   90.00
#
_symmetry.space_group_name_H-M   'P 1'
#
loop_
_entity.id
_entity.type
_entity.pdbx_description
1 polymer ?
#
loop_
_entity_poly.entity_id
_entity_poly.type
_entity_poly.pdbx_seq_one_letter_code
_entity_poly.pdbx_strand_id
1 'polypeptide(L)'
;MNKQQIDYTQKGFTKPKEHYIYRVKFTKGEEVKFIGHLDIMRLFQRAIKRAKLPVAYSQGFNPHQLLSFASPLTLGATSEGEYGDIEMAEKIEPYIVMQELNKTLPCGVNIEKSVLITEKTESAMAAIEAAKYIVFADEKLNKKLLQNQIEQYLLQKEILVMKKTKRNEKITDIREDIFDMKNISDEYGNKIYLYLAAGSKQNLKPEVVMKSFYEFLSLPFEKYHIKYHRVDLMRNDINKGFVGLGENIGIC
;
A
#
# COMPACT_ATOMS: atom_id res chain seq x y z
N MET A 1 -37.01 18.88 -4.11
CA MET A 1 -37.06 18.09 -2.87
C MET A 1 -36.17 18.77 -1.83
N ASN A 2 -36.79 19.42 -0.82
CA ASN A 2 -36.06 20.12 0.24
C ASN A 2 -35.29 19.11 1.11
N LYS A 3 -33.96 19.24 1.12
CA LYS A 3 -33.14 18.58 2.13
C LYS A 3 -33.47 19.27 3.47
N GLN A 4 -34.25 18.63 4.33
CA GLN A 4 -34.45 19.05 5.70
C GLN A 4 -33.03 19.10 6.36
N GLN A 5 -32.64 20.30 6.73
CA GLN A 5 -31.47 20.52 7.59
C GLN A 5 -31.78 19.89 8.94
N ILE A 6 -31.08 18.82 9.30
CA ILE A 6 -31.23 18.17 10.60
C ILE A 6 -30.65 19.12 11.64
N ASP A 7 -31.52 19.64 12.53
CA ASP A 7 -31.08 20.46 13.64
C ASP A 7 -30.51 19.55 14.75
N TYR A 8 -29.20 19.48 14.80
CA TYR A 8 -28.48 18.66 15.77
C TYR A 8 -28.57 19.16 17.20
N THR A 9 -28.98 20.42 17.44
CA THR A 9 -29.05 21.00 18.77
C THR A 9 -30.23 20.47 19.58
N GLN A 10 -31.30 20.05 18.91
CA GLN A 10 -32.51 19.53 19.58
C GLN A 10 -32.41 18.05 20.00
N LYS A 11 -31.37 17.30 19.56
CA LYS A 11 -31.23 15.85 19.86
C LYS A 11 -29.98 15.49 20.66
N GLY A 12 -29.27 16.43 21.25
CA GLY A 12 -28.04 16.14 22.00
C GLY A 12 -26.88 15.67 21.16
N PHE A 13 -26.96 15.79 19.81
CA PHE A 13 -25.85 15.50 18.89
C PHE A 13 -24.97 16.74 18.79
N THR A 14 -23.74 16.66 19.25
CA THR A 14 -22.72 17.66 18.95
C THR A 14 -22.36 17.60 17.47
N LYS A 15 -22.19 18.76 16.81
CA LYS A 15 -21.62 18.81 15.45
C LYS A 15 -20.34 17.96 15.42
N PRO A 16 -20.11 17.15 14.36
CA PRO A 16 -18.83 16.48 14.19
C PRO A 16 -17.73 17.54 14.28
N LYS A 17 -16.73 17.32 15.16
CA LYS A 17 -15.56 18.19 15.19
C LYS A 17 -14.86 18.10 13.83
N GLU A 18 -14.41 19.21 13.30
CA GLU A 18 -13.54 19.20 12.15
C GLU A 18 -12.25 18.44 12.51
N HIS A 19 -11.87 17.50 11.67
CA HIS A 19 -10.64 16.74 11.83
C HIS A 19 -9.69 17.12 10.69
N TYR A 20 -8.40 17.07 10.99
CA TYR A 20 -7.31 17.32 10.05
C TYR A 20 -6.71 15.99 9.65
N ILE A 21 -6.79 15.64 8.36
CA ILE A 21 -6.28 14.36 7.84
C ILE A 21 -4.82 14.53 7.44
N TYR A 22 -3.96 13.71 8.04
CA TYR A 22 -2.55 13.62 7.70
C TYR A 22 -2.28 12.30 6.99
N ARG A 23 -1.84 12.37 5.74
CA ARG A 23 -1.34 11.19 5.03
C ARG A 23 0.15 11.04 5.32
N VAL A 24 0.50 9.90 5.86
CA VAL A 24 1.89 9.54 6.14
C VAL A 24 2.37 8.46 5.18
N LYS A 25 3.58 8.62 4.62
CA LYS A 25 4.34 7.57 3.93
C LYS A 25 5.29 6.94 4.93
N PHE A 26 5.35 5.61 4.99
CA PHE A 26 6.21 4.91 5.94
C PHE A 26 6.83 3.65 5.36
N THR A 27 7.93 3.24 5.96
CA THR A 27 8.65 2.01 5.62
C THR A 27 8.20 0.84 6.48
N LYS A 28 8.35 -0.38 5.95
CA LYS A 28 8.26 -1.64 6.69
C LYS A 28 9.49 -2.48 6.38
N GLY A 29 10.51 -2.40 7.24
CA GLY A 29 11.82 -3.02 7.08
C GLY A 29 11.85 -4.50 7.44
N GLU A 30 13.05 -5.08 7.37
CA GLU A 30 13.32 -6.50 7.64
C GLU A 30 12.94 -6.91 9.07
N GLU A 31 13.13 -6.03 10.05
CA GLU A 31 12.89 -6.29 11.48
C GLU A 31 11.41 -6.54 11.77
N VAL A 32 10.54 -5.96 10.96
CA VAL A 32 9.08 -5.97 11.16
C VAL A 32 8.30 -6.66 10.04
N LYS A 33 8.98 -7.27 9.05
CA LYS A 33 8.32 -7.89 7.89
C LYS A 33 7.29 -8.98 8.24
N PHE A 34 7.48 -9.66 9.36
CA PHE A 34 6.55 -10.69 9.85
C PHE A 34 5.45 -10.17 10.79
N ILE A 35 5.38 -8.85 11.01
CA ILE A 35 4.26 -8.24 11.74
C ILE A 35 3.07 -8.10 10.78
N GLY A 36 1.93 -8.67 11.17
CA GLY A 36 0.69 -8.64 10.37
C GLY A 36 0.03 -7.25 10.34
N HIS A 37 -0.90 -7.05 9.42
CA HIS A 37 -1.58 -5.76 9.22
C HIS A 37 -2.26 -5.23 10.49
N LEU A 38 -2.98 -6.07 11.23
CA LEU A 38 -3.64 -5.66 12.47
C LEU A 38 -2.64 -5.28 13.57
N ASP A 39 -1.49 -5.91 13.61
CA ASP A 39 -0.47 -5.60 14.60
C ASP A 39 0.31 -4.33 14.24
N ILE A 40 0.52 -4.05 12.94
CA ILE A 40 1.01 -2.73 12.49
C ILE A 40 0.02 -1.63 12.91
N MET A 41 -1.28 -1.85 12.75
CA MET A 41 -2.28 -0.87 13.21
C MET A 41 -2.17 -0.62 14.72
N ARG A 42 -2.09 -1.66 15.54
CA ARG A 42 -1.89 -1.56 16.99
C ARG A 42 -0.57 -0.87 17.35
N LEU A 43 0.49 -1.14 16.58
CA LEU A 43 1.80 -0.51 16.74
C LEU A 43 1.70 1.01 16.54
N PHE A 44 1.05 1.45 15.46
CA PHE A 44 0.81 2.88 15.21
C PHE A 44 -0.06 3.52 16.28
N GLN A 45 -1.15 2.87 16.70
CA GLN A 45 -2.00 3.37 17.77
C GLN A 45 -1.22 3.63 19.08
N ARG A 46 -0.31 2.72 19.43
CA ARG A 46 0.57 2.88 20.60
C ARG A 46 1.61 3.98 20.38
N ALA A 47 2.18 4.09 19.17
CA ALA A 47 3.15 5.12 18.83
C ALA A 47 2.52 6.51 18.90
N ILE A 48 1.35 6.72 18.31
CA ILE A 48 0.57 7.97 18.36
C ILE A 48 0.31 8.38 19.83
N LYS A 49 -0.10 7.42 20.67
CA LYS A 49 -0.35 7.67 22.09
C LYS A 49 0.92 8.07 22.85
N ARG A 50 2.07 7.39 22.60
CA ARG A 50 3.36 7.75 23.22
C ARG A 50 3.86 9.11 22.76
N ALA A 51 3.66 9.43 21.47
CA ALA A 51 3.99 10.71 20.88
C ALA A 51 3.10 11.86 21.37
N LYS A 52 2.03 11.56 22.13
CA LYS A 52 1.03 12.52 22.62
C LYS A 52 0.41 13.37 21.50
N LEU A 53 0.31 12.82 20.31
CA LEU A 53 -0.34 13.50 19.18
C LEU A 53 -1.87 13.57 19.44
N PRO A 54 -2.53 14.70 19.13
CA PRO A 54 -3.96 14.90 19.35
C PRO A 54 -4.80 14.19 18.30
N VAL A 55 -4.70 12.86 18.25
CA VAL A 55 -5.47 12.02 17.31
C VAL A 55 -6.96 12.11 17.62
N ALA A 56 -7.76 12.17 16.56
CA ALA A 56 -9.22 12.12 16.68
C ALA A 56 -9.71 10.69 16.97
N TYR A 57 -10.85 10.59 17.66
CA TYR A 57 -11.48 9.33 18.02
C TYR A 57 -12.86 9.21 17.40
N SER A 58 -13.24 7.98 17.06
CA SER A 58 -14.59 7.68 16.60
C SER A 58 -15.62 7.98 17.68
N GLN A 59 -16.85 8.28 17.23
CA GLN A 59 -18.01 8.44 18.12
C GLN A 59 -18.56 7.07 18.54
N GLY A 60 -19.19 6.99 19.72
CA GLY A 60 -19.87 5.79 20.19
C GLY A 60 -19.31 5.23 21.49
N PHE A 61 -19.78 4.03 21.89
CA PHE A 61 -19.46 3.41 23.18
C PHE A 61 -18.03 2.90 23.32
N ASN A 62 -17.36 2.58 22.20
CA ASN A 62 -15.97 2.12 22.17
C ASN A 62 -15.14 3.01 21.23
N PRO A 63 -14.74 4.23 21.67
CA PRO A 63 -13.97 5.13 20.84
C PRO A 63 -12.62 4.52 20.43
N HIS A 64 -12.28 4.57 19.16
CA HIS A 64 -10.99 4.17 18.63
C HIS A 64 -10.36 5.32 17.84
N GLN A 65 -9.04 5.35 17.79
CA GLN A 65 -8.28 6.33 17.01
C GLN A 65 -8.67 6.24 15.54
N LEU A 66 -8.93 7.39 14.91
CA LEU A 66 -9.24 7.46 13.48
C LEU A 66 -7.94 7.34 12.68
N LEU A 67 -7.60 6.12 12.36
CA LEU A 67 -6.40 5.71 11.62
C LEU A 67 -6.80 4.64 10.61
N SER A 68 -6.37 4.80 9.36
CA SER A 68 -6.56 3.81 8.31
C SER A 68 -5.30 3.65 7.48
N PHE A 69 -5.05 2.44 6.97
CA PHE A 69 -3.93 2.15 6.05
C PHE A 69 -4.43 1.92 4.63
N ALA A 70 -3.61 2.31 3.67
CA ALA A 70 -3.94 2.28 2.25
C ALA A 70 -4.16 0.86 1.73
N SER A 71 -3.24 -0.06 2.01
CA SER A 71 -3.33 -1.47 1.58
C SER A 71 -2.54 -2.37 2.50
N PRO A 72 -3.06 -3.56 2.85
CA PRO A 72 -2.24 -4.56 3.55
C PRO A 72 -1.04 -4.99 2.72
N LEU A 73 0.12 -5.11 3.37
CA LEU A 73 1.31 -5.73 2.80
C LEU A 73 1.33 -7.22 3.15
N THR A 74 1.71 -8.07 2.20
CA THR A 74 1.88 -9.51 2.41
C THR A 74 2.88 -9.78 3.55
N LEU A 75 2.58 -10.73 4.40
CA LEU A 75 3.48 -11.16 5.49
C LEU A 75 4.82 -11.66 4.91
N GLY A 76 5.93 -11.22 5.49
CA GLY A 76 7.27 -11.51 4.99
C GLY A 76 7.78 -10.55 3.92
N ALA A 77 6.94 -9.66 3.40
CA ALA A 77 7.37 -8.61 2.48
C ALA A 77 7.85 -7.37 3.24
N THR A 78 8.82 -6.67 2.66
CA THR A 78 9.28 -5.34 3.08
C THR A 78 8.70 -4.25 2.20
N SER A 79 8.77 -3.00 2.63
CA SER A 79 8.28 -1.85 1.84
C SER A 79 8.96 -0.55 2.23
N GLU A 80 9.11 0.34 1.26
CA GLU A 80 9.45 1.76 1.44
C GLU A 80 8.30 2.69 1.00
N GLY A 81 7.15 2.13 0.65
CA GLY A 81 6.00 2.86 0.11
C GLY A 81 4.66 2.40 0.69
N GLU A 82 4.55 2.36 2.02
CA GLU A 82 3.28 2.18 2.72
C GLU A 82 2.65 3.52 3.06
N TYR A 83 1.30 3.58 3.08
CA TYR A 83 0.59 4.82 3.41
C TYR A 83 -0.51 4.59 4.44
N GLY A 84 -0.73 5.62 5.26
CA GLY A 84 -1.83 5.66 6.20
C GLY A 84 -2.37 7.08 6.35
N ASP A 85 -3.67 7.19 6.59
CA ASP A 85 -4.35 8.44 6.90
C ASP A 85 -4.64 8.47 8.41
N ILE A 86 -4.19 9.52 9.10
CA ILE A 86 -4.36 9.77 10.53
C ILE A 86 -5.19 11.03 10.67
N GLU A 87 -6.33 10.94 11.36
CA GLU A 87 -7.15 12.11 11.64
C GLU A 87 -6.74 12.73 12.98
N MET A 88 -6.43 14.01 12.98
CA MET A 88 -6.09 14.78 14.18
C MET A 88 -7.23 15.71 14.58
N ALA A 89 -7.42 15.89 15.87
CA ALA A 89 -8.39 16.82 16.43
C ALA A 89 -7.92 18.28 16.37
N GLU A 90 -6.63 18.50 16.16
CA GLU A 90 -6.00 19.82 16.08
C GLU A 90 -5.05 19.86 14.89
N LYS A 91 -4.87 21.05 14.28
CA LYS A 91 -3.93 21.25 13.20
C LYS A 91 -2.50 21.32 13.76
N ILE A 92 -1.63 20.52 13.20
CA ILE A 92 -0.20 20.43 13.55
C ILE A 92 0.60 20.54 12.26
N GLU A 93 1.82 21.08 12.34
CA GLU A 93 2.72 21.06 11.20
C GLU A 93 3.08 19.61 10.81
N PRO A 94 2.95 19.23 9.52
CA PRO A 94 3.20 17.85 9.06
C PRO A 94 4.57 17.29 9.46
N TYR A 95 5.58 18.17 9.48
CA TYR A 95 6.94 17.80 9.92
C TYR A 95 6.98 17.37 11.40
N ILE A 96 6.20 18.01 12.28
CA ILE A 96 6.10 17.64 13.69
C ILE A 96 5.46 16.27 13.83
N VAL A 97 4.39 15.99 13.08
CA VAL A 97 3.76 14.66 13.07
C VAL A 97 4.78 13.57 12.72
N MET A 98 5.55 13.79 11.67
CA MET A 98 6.62 12.88 11.24
C MET A 98 7.67 12.67 12.33
N GLN A 99 8.20 13.75 12.90
CA GLN A 99 9.25 13.68 13.93
C GLN A 99 8.77 12.95 15.19
N GLU A 100 7.60 13.30 15.70
CA GLU A 100 7.09 12.74 16.95
C GLU A 100 6.73 11.25 16.80
N LEU A 101 6.23 10.83 15.62
CA LEU A 101 6.02 9.41 15.33
C LEU A 101 7.35 8.65 15.27
N ASN A 102 8.36 9.19 14.59
CA ASN A 102 9.67 8.53 14.45
C ASN A 102 10.40 8.36 15.78
N LYS A 103 10.18 9.22 16.77
CA LYS A 103 10.72 9.04 18.13
C LYS A 103 10.09 7.84 18.87
N THR A 104 8.90 7.41 18.45
CA THR A 104 8.12 6.41 19.21
C THR A 104 7.89 5.11 18.44
N LEU A 105 8.13 5.10 17.13
CA LEU A 105 8.07 3.89 16.30
C LEU A 105 9.29 3.00 16.58
N PRO A 106 9.16 1.68 16.47
CA PRO A 106 10.28 0.75 16.62
C PRO A 106 11.19 0.78 15.38
N CYS A 107 12.40 0.24 15.54
CA CYS A 107 13.28 -0.04 14.42
C CYS A 107 12.55 -0.85 13.33
N GLY A 108 12.83 -0.53 12.07
CA GLY A 108 12.17 -1.13 10.90
C GLY A 108 10.85 -0.45 10.47
N VAL A 109 10.34 0.52 11.22
CA VAL A 109 9.23 1.38 10.79
C VAL A 109 9.65 2.84 10.91
N ASN A 110 9.67 3.55 9.79
CA ASN A 110 10.05 4.96 9.74
C ASN A 110 9.06 5.75 8.90
N ILE A 111 8.63 6.94 9.37
CA ILE A 111 7.81 7.87 8.59
C ILE A 111 8.75 8.68 7.71
N GLU A 112 8.61 8.51 6.40
CA GLU A 112 9.41 9.22 5.39
C GLU A 112 8.81 10.58 5.03
N LYS A 113 7.49 10.67 5.07
CA LYS A 113 6.76 11.88 4.70
C LYS A 113 5.45 11.98 5.46
N SER A 114 5.06 13.19 5.80
CA SER A 114 3.73 13.52 6.29
C SER A 114 3.19 14.73 5.52
N VAL A 115 1.94 14.68 5.09
CA VAL A 115 1.26 15.78 4.39
C VAL A 115 -0.13 15.99 4.98
N LEU A 116 -0.50 17.25 5.18
CA LEU A 116 -1.86 17.63 5.53
C LEU A 116 -2.74 17.61 4.28
N ILE A 117 -3.83 16.86 4.32
CA ILE A 117 -4.81 16.83 3.24
C ILE A 117 -5.72 18.06 3.37
N THR A 118 -5.58 19.01 2.46
CA THR A 118 -6.33 20.29 2.48
C THR A 118 -7.57 20.29 1.60
N GLU A 119 -7.64 19.37 0.63
CA GLU A 119 -8.75 19.24 -0.30
C GLU A 119 -9.58 17.99 -0.01
N LYS A 120 -10.81 17.92 -0.56
CA LYS A 120 -11.60 16.69 -0.57
C LYS A 120 -10.95 15.66 -1.51
N THR A 121 -9.93 14.99 -1.02
CA THR A 121 -9.29 13.88 -1.70
C THR A 121 -9.87 12.55 -1.20
N GLU A 122 -9.77 11.54 -2.05
CA GLU A 122 -10.10 10.17 -1.64
C GLU A 122 -9.17 9.70 -0.51
N SER A 123 -9.68 8.83 0.35
CA SER A 123 -8.83 8.15 1.35
C SER A 123 -7.67 7.42 0.66
N ALA A 124 -6.56 7.25 1.38
CA ALA A 124 -5.41 6.51 0.84
C ALA A 124 -5.81 5.14 0.27
N MET A 125 -6.74 4.43 0.94
CA MET A 125 -7.24 3.13 0.49
C MET A 125 -8.03 3.21 -0.82
N ALA A 126 -8.87 4.24 -1.01
CA ALA A 126 -9.70 4.37 -2.21
C ALA A 126 -8.91 4.84 -3.43
N ALA A 127 -7.84 5.62 -3.19
CA ALA A 127 -7.03 6.22 -4.23
C ALA A 127 -6.03 5.28 -4.91
N ILE A 128 -5.79 4.07 -4.37
CA ILE A 128 -4.83 3.12 -4.95
C ILE A 128 -5.36 2.56 -6.27
N GLU A 129 -4.53 2.64 -7.30
CA GLU A 129 -4.79 2.00 -8.59
C GLU A 129 -3.64 1.11 -9.06
N ALA A 130 -2.42 1.32 -8.55
CA ALA A 130 -1.27 0.51 -8.92
C ALA A 130 -0.24 0.38 -7.77
N ALA A 131 0.66 -0.59 -7.89
CA ALA A 131 1.76 -0.79 -6.96
C ALA A 131 3.03 -1.24 -7.68
N LYS A 132 4.18 -0.75 -7.22
CA LYS A 132 5.51 -1.09 -7.71
C LYS A 132 6.21 -2.03 -6.75
N TYR A 133 6.88 -3.04 -7.29
CA TYR A 133 7.61 -4.04 -6.50
C TYR A 133 8.99 -4.32 -7.08
N ILE A 134 9.90 -4.68 -6.20
CA ILE A 134 11.12 -5.41 -6.53
C ILE A 134 10.96 -6.83 -5.99
N VAL A 135 11.14 -7.80 -6.87
CA VAL A 135 11.12 -9.22 -6.53
C VAL A 135 12.54 -9.74 -6.55
N PHE A 136 13.00 -10.28 -5.42
CA PHE A 136 14.28 -10.99 -5.33
C PHE A 136 14.00 -12.46 -5.62
N ALA A 137 14.37 -12.88 -6.82
CA ALA A 137 14.12 -14.22 -7.34
C ALA A 137 15.30 -15.16 -7.03
N ASP A 138 15.03 -16.46 -7.05
CA ASP A 138 16.06 -17.48 -6.84
C ASP A 138 16.96 -17.67 -8.06
N GLU A 139 18.03 -18.48 -7.90
CA GLU A 139 19.04 -18.72 -8.93
C GLU A 139 18.55 -19.65 -10.05
N LYS A 140 17.34 -20.20 -9.98
CA LYS A 140 16.75 -21.03 -11.05
C LYS A 140 16.51 -20.22 -12.31
N LEU A 141 16.32 -18.90 -12.18
CA LEU A 141 16.20 -18.00 -13.31
C LEU A 141 17.58 -17.71 -13.91
N ASN A 142 17.74 -17.99 -15.20
CA ASN A 142 18.98 -17.67 -15.90
C ASN A 142 19.07 -16.17 -16.17
N LYS A 143 19.91 -15.47 -15.41
CA LYS A 143 20.08 -14.03 -15.48
C LYS A 143 20.34 -13.50 -16.90
N LYS A 144 21.09 -14.23 -17.73
CA LYS A 144 21.43 -13.81 -19.10
C LYS A 144 20.23 -13.88 -20.05
N LEU A 145 19.30 -14.79 -19.80
CA LEU A 145 18.10 -14.99 -20.62
C LEU A 145 16.87 -14.27 -20.05
N LEU A 146 16.94 -13.79 -18.81
CA LEU A 146 15.80 -13.32 -18.05
C LEU A 146 15.05 -12.17 -18.75
N GLN A 147 15.74 -11.22 -19.36
CA GLN A 147 15.09 -10.12 -20.07
C GLN A 147 14.28 -10.63 -21.28
N ASN A 148 14.87 -11.50 -22.10
CA ASN A 148 14.16 -12.08 -23.24
C ASN A 148 12.98 -12.96 -22.81
N GLN A 149 13.13 -13.74 -21.73
CA GLN A 149 12.06 -14.56 -21.17
C GLN A 149 10.88 -13.70 -20.65
N ILE A 150 11.18 -12.56 -20.03
CA ILE A 150 10.16 -11.58 -19.60
C ILE A 150 9.41 -11.01 -20.80
N GLU A 151 10.13 -10.61 -21.85
CA GLU A 151 9.55 -10.09 -23.08
C GLU A 151 8.62 -11.12 -23.74
N GLN A 152 9.05 -12.37 -23.86
CA GLN A 152 8.21 -13.46 -24.40
C GLN A 152 6.98 -13.72 -23.52
N TYR A 153 7.12 -13.68 -22.18
CA TYR A 153 6.00 -13.82 -21.26
C TYR A 153 4.97 -12.70 -21.46
N LEU A 154 5.42 -11.46 -21.63
CA LEU A 154 4.55 -10.30 -21.85
C LEU A 154 3.95 -10.21 -23.25
N LEU A 155 4.51 -10.90 -24.25
CA LEU A 155 3.94 -10.98 -25.61
C LEU A 155 2.71 -11.89 -25.71
N GLN A 156 2.43 -12.69 -24.68
CA GLN A 156 1.20 -13.49 -24.64
C GLN A 156 -0.03 -12.59 -24.71
N LYS A 157 -1.02 -12.97 -25.49
CA LYS A 157 -2.31 -12.25 -25.59
C LYS A 157 -3.08 -12.29 -24.27
N GLU A 158 -3.01 -13.43 -23.58
CA GLU A 158 -3.68 -13.71 -22.32
C GLU A 158 -2.70 -14.43 -21.40
N ILE A 159 -2.72 -14.13 -20.11
CA ILE A 159 -1.99 -14.84 -19.06
C ILE A 159 -3.01 -15.37 -18.08
N LEU A 160 -3.43 -16.62 -18.30
CA LEU A 160 -4.49 -17.23 -17.53
C LEU A 160 -3.96 -17.84 -16.24
N VAL A 161 -4.51 -17.42 -15.11
CA VAL A 161 -4.17 -17.96 -13.79
C VAL A 161 -5.43 -18.44 -13.05
N MET A 162 -5.28 -19.47 -12.25
CA MET A 162 -6.36 -19.94 -11.39
C MET A 162 -6.36 -19.15 -10.08
N LYS A 163 -7.33 -18.26 -9.92
CA LYS A 163 -7.57 -17.55 -8.64
C LYS A 163 -8.51 -18.37 -7.77
N LYS A 164 -8.02 -18.82 -6.59
CA LYS A 164 -8.85 -19.48 -5.57
C LYS A 164 -9.50 -18.43 -4.68
N THR A 165 -10.82 -18.46 -4.60
CA THR A 165 -11.61 -17.74 -3.62
C THR A 165 -12.11 -18.71 -2.53
N LYS A 166 -12.64 -18.19 -1.42
CA LYS A 166 -13.18 -19.06 -0.34
C LYS A 166 -14.27 -20.05 -0.80
N ARG A 167 -14.93 -19.80 -1.95
CA ARG A 167 -16.07 -20.59 -2.43
C ARG A 167 -15.90 -21.15 -3.84
N ASN A 168 -15.03 -20.58 -4.67
CA ASN A 168 -14.89 -20.95 -6.09
C ASN A 168 -13.45 -20.81 -6.57
N GLU A 169 -13.09 -21.60 -7.57
CA GLU A 169 -11.90 -21.39 -8.40
C GLU A 169 -12.34 -20.73 -9.71
N LYS A 170 -11.66 -19.66 -10.10
CA LYS A 170 -11.93 -18.94 -11.34
C LYS A 170 -10.66 -18.72 -12.12
N ILE A 171 -10.69 -19.09 -13.40
CA ILE A 171 -9.66 -18.70 -14.35
C ILE A 171 -9.80 -17.20 -14.61
N THR A 172 -8.70 -16.48 -14.50
CA THR A 172 -8.66 -15.02 -14.68
C THR A 172 -7.45 -14.68 -15.53
N ASP A 173 -7.66 -13.88 -16.56
CA ASP A 173 -6.56 -13.26 -17.30
C ASP A 173 -5.96 -12.12 -16.45
N ILE A 174 -4.64 -12.11 -16.34
CA ILE A 174 -3.90 -11.10 -15.58
C ILE A 174 -2.99 -10.24 -16.48
N ARG A 175 -3.03 -10.45 -17.81
CA ARG A 175 -2.09 -9.77 -18.71
C ARG A 175 -2.20 -8.25 -18.66
N GLU A 176 -3.41 -7.72 -18.68
CA GLU A 176 -3.65 -6.27 -18.61
C GLU A 176 -3.35 -5.67 -17.23
N ASP A 177 -3.35 -6.48 -16.18
CA ASP A 177 -3.01 -6.06 -14.82
C ASP A 177 -1.49 -5.93 -14.59
N ILE A 178 -0.67 -6.40 -15.53
CA ILE A 178 0.79 -6.25 -15.53
C ILE A 178 1.14 -5.06 -16.42
N PHE A 179 1.34 -3.89 -15.82
CA PHE A 179 1.68 -2.66 -16.54
C PHE A 179 3.13 -2.66 -17.02
N ASP A 180 4.03 -3.22 -16.20
CA ASP A 180 5.45 -3.34 -16.55
C ASP A 180 6.11 -4.49 -15.77
N MET A 181 7.06 -5.15 -16.43
CA MET A 181 7.90 -6.17 -15.84
C MET A 181 9.28 -6.10 -16.51
N LYS A 182 10.34 -5.98 -15.71
CA LYS A 182 11.72 -5.80 -16.22
C LYS A 182 12.72 -6.59 -15.41
N ASN A 183 13.76 -7.05 -16.09
CA ASN A 183 14.97 -7.54 -15.43
C ASN A 183 15.78 -6.37 -14.89
N ILE A 184 16.00 -6.31 -13.59
CA ILE A 184 16.85 -5.35 -12.89
C ILE A 184 17.92 -6.05 -12.05
N SER A 185 18.28 -7.29 -12.45
CA SER A 185 19.30 -8.11 -11.78
C SER A 185 20.67 -7.43 -11.77
N ASP A 186 21.35 -7.53 -10.65
CA ASP A 186 22.70 -7.01 -10.44
C ASP A 186 23.67 -8.11 -10.01
N GLU A 187 24.87 -7.75 -9.57
CA GLU A 187 25.89 -8.69 -9.09
C GLU A 187 25.44 -9.52 -7.88
N TYR A 188 24.47 -9.03 -7.10
CA TYR A 188 23.96 -9.68 -5.87
C TYR A 188 22.82 -10.68 -6.13
N GLY A 189 22.30 -10.77 -7.36
CA GLY A 189 21.30 -11.79 -7.68
C GLY A 189 20.25 -11.38 -8.70
N ASN A 190 19.29 -12.29 -8.91
CA ASN A 190 18.18 -12.06 -9.80
C ASN A 190 17.16 -11.13 -9.16
N LYS A 191 16.87 -10.02 -9.84
CA LYS A 191 15.85 -9.05 -9.42
C LYS A 191 14.91 -8.72 -10.57
N ILE A 192 13.64 -8.71 -10.29
CA ILE A 192 12.59 -8.37 -11.25
C ILE A 192 11.80 -7.20 -10.71
N TYR A 193 11.71 -6.13 -11.50
CA TYR A 193 10.77 -5.05 -11.25
C TYR A 193 9.40 -5.43 -11.77
N LEU A 194 8.37 -5.19 -10.96
CA LEU A 194 6.96 -5.37 -11.33
C LEU A 194 6.18 -4.08 -11.07
N TYR A 195 5.37 -3.68 -12.04
CA TYR A 195 4.39 -2.63 -11.90
C TYR A 195 3.01 -3.21 -12.20
N LEU A 196 2.15 -3.29 -11.19
CA LEU A 196 0.94 -4.10 -11.19
C LEU A 196 -0.29 -3.27 -10.82
N ALA A 197 -1.44 -3.63 -11.37
CA ALA A 197 -2.73 -3.14 -10.92
C ALA A 197 -2.93 -3.45 -9.43
N ALA A 198 -3.37 -2.47 -8.65
CA ALA A 198 -3.67 -2.60 -7.23
C ALA A 198 -4.88 -1.75 -6.86
N GLY A 199 -5.55 -2.07 -5.75
CA GLY A 199 -6.68 -1.31 -5.24
C GLY A 199 -7.97 -2.12 -5.20
N SER A 200 -9.08 -1.41 -5.02
CA SER A 200 -10.40 -2.04 -4.80
C SER A 200 -11.03 -2.61 -6.07
N LYS A 201 -10.76 -1.99 -7.23
CA LYS A 201 -11.31 -2.43 -8.53
C LYS A 201 -10.58 -3.66 -9.04
N GLN A 202 -9.26 -3.62 -8.99
CA GLN A 202 -8.38 -4.69 -9.45
C GLN A 202 -7.17 -4.78 -8.52
N ASN A 203 -6.77 -6.00 -8.18
CA ASN A 203 -5.62 -6.22 -7.30
C ASN A 203 -4.87 -7.48 -7.73
N LEU A 204 -3.69 -7.28 -8.32
CA LEU A 204 -2.80 -8.35 -8.73
C LEU A 204 -1.61 -8.46 -7.76
N LYS A 205 -1.53 -9.60 -7.08
CA LYS A 205 -0.40 -9.85 -6.16
C LYS A 205 0.85 -10.25 -6.93
N PRO A 206 2.04 -9.75 -6.55
CA PRO A 206 3.30 -10.12 -7.21
C PRO A 206 3.58 -11.64 -7.15
N GLU A 207 3.16 -12.33 -6.10
CA GLU A 207 3.29 -13.80 -6.01
C GLU A 207 2.55 -14.53 -7.14
N VAL A 208 1.38 -14.04 -7.56
CA VAL A 208 0.59 -14.64 -8.64
C VAL A 208 1.32 -14.49 -9.98
N VAL A 209 1.89 -13.30 -10.23
CA VAL A 209 2.69 -13.03 -11.44
C VAL A 209 3.92 -13.92 -11.48
N MET A 210 4.67 -13.97 -10.38
CA MET A 210 5.90 -14.79 -10.32
C MET A 210 5.60 -16.28 -10.49
N LYS A 211 4.54 -16.78 -9.84
CA LYS A 211 4.13 -18.18 -10.02
C LYS A 211 3.81 -18.48 -11.48
N SER A 212 3.01 -17.66 -12.14
CA SER A 212 2.66 -17.82 -13.56
C SER A 212 3.88 -17.70 -14.47
N PHE A 213 4.83 -16.82 -14.16
CA PHE A 213 6.07 -16.68 -14.90
C PHE A 213 6.97 -17.92 -14.80
N TYR A 214 7.11 -18.51 -13.59
CA TYR A 214 7.83 -19.75 -13.40
C TYR A 214 7.16 -20.94 -14.13
N GLU A 215 5.83 -21.00 -14.09
CA GLU A 215 5.05 -22.00 -14.86
C GLU A 215 5.29 -21.84 -16.37
N PHE A 216 5.29 -20.63 -16.89
CA PHE A 216 5.63 -20.34 -18.30
C PHE A 216 7.04 -20.82 -18.68
N LEU A 217 8.01 -20.71 -17.79
CA LEU A 217 9.37 -21.20 -17.98
C LEU A 217 9.53 -22.69 -17.70
N SER A 218 8.47 -23.40 -17.32
CA SER A 218 8.50 -24.81 -16.88
C SER A 218 9.46 -25.04 -15.69
N LEU A 219 9.57 -24.03 -14.80
CA LEU A 219 10.38 -24.09 -13.58
C LEU A 219 9.52 -24.31 -12.35
N PRO A 220 10.00 -25.04 -11.33
CA PRO A 220 9.29 -25.18 -10.06
C PRO A 220 9.28 -23.86 -9.28
N PHE A 221 8.09 -23.38 -8.90
CA PHE A 221 7.93 -22.17 -8.09
C PHE A 221 7.94 -22.51 -6.60
N GLU A 222 8.92 -21.99 -5.88
CA GLU A 222 9.07 -22.15 -4.44
C GLU A 222 8.92 -20.79 -3.75
N LYS A 223 7.71 -20.48 -3.31
CA LYS A 223 7.33 -19.17 -2.82
C LYS A 223 8.22 -18.62 -1.67
N TYR A 224 8.80 -19.51 -0.86
CA TYR A 224 9.64 -19.11 0.28
C TYR A 224 11.06 -18.70 -0.13
N HIS A 225 11.47 -19.00 -1.35
CA HIS A 225 12.75 -18.56 -1.91
C HIS A 225 12.64 -17.18 -2.58
N ILE A 226 11.39 -16.71 -2.79
CA ILE A 226 11.13 -15.41 -3.43
C ILE A 226 10.80 -14.39 -2.36
N LYS A 227 11.54 -13.26 -2.34
CA LYS A 227 11.25 -12.14 -1.45
C LYS A 227 10.64 -10.99 -2.23
N TYR A 228 9.72 -10.27 -1.59
CA TYR A 228 9.00 -9.16 -2.19
C TYR A 228 9.28 -7.88 -1.42
N HIS A 229 9.58 -6.83 -2.14
CA HIS A 229 9.72 -5.48 -1.61
C HIS A 229 8.77 -4.55 -2.36
N ARG A 230 7.84 -3.90 -1.65
CA ARG A 230 6.98 -2.88 -2.24
C ARG A 230 7.71 -1.55 -2.27
N VAL A 231 7.95 -1.03 -3.48
CA VAL A 231 8.60 0.28 -3.66
C VAL A 231 7.63 1.41 -3.39
N ASP A 232 6.42 1.34 -3.97
CA ASP A 232 5.42 2.39 -3.77
C ASP A 232 4.00 1.92 -4.12
N LEU A 233 3.01 2.65 -3.57
CA LEU A 233 1.61 2.61 -3.97
C LEU A 233 1.30 3.86 -4.80
N MET A 234 0.60 3.68 -5.92
CA MET A 234 0.36 4.71 -6.92
C MET A 234 -1.14 5.01 -7.03
N ARG A 235 -1.45 6.28 -7.28
CA ARG A 235 -2.77 6.74 -7.73
C ARG A 235 -2.67 7.31 -9.14
N ASN A 236 -3.77 7.33 -9.86
CA ASN A 236 -3.84 8.01 -11.13
C ASN A 236 -4.13 9.50 -10.91
N ASP A 237 -3.28 10.35 -11.47
CA ASP A 237 -3.46 11.80 -11.52
C ASP A 237 -3.85 12.17 -12.96
N ILE A 238 -4.94 12.92 -13.11
CA ILE A 238 -5.53 13.26 -14.44
C ILE A 238 -4.50 13.91 -15.37
N ASN A 239 -3.56 14.69 -14.81
CA ASN A 239 -2.62 15.47 -15.60
C ASN A 239 -1.24 14.79 -15.75
N LYS A 240 -0.88 13.88 -14.84
CA LYS A 240 0.48 13.33 -14.73
C LYS A 240 0.55 11.81 -14.90
N GLY A 241 -0.62 11.15 -15.02
CA GLY A 241 -0.69 9.71 -14.98
C GLY A 241 -0.44 9.16 -13.56
N PHE A 242 0.20 8.00 -13.44
CA PHE A 242 0.45 7.38 -12.13
C PHE A 242 1.53 8.12 -11.33
N VAL A 243 1.15 8.61 -10.15
CA VAL A 243 2.02 9.27 -9.16
C VAL A 243 1.93 8.57 -7.81
N GLY A 244 2.94 8.74 -6.96
CA GLY A 244 2.91 8.20 -5.59
C GLY A 244 1.73 8.76 -4.78
N LEU A 245 1.15 7.95 -3.90
CA LEU A 245 -0.03 8.31 -3.10
C LEU A 245 0.15 9.58 -2.24
N GLY A 246 1.38 9.92 -1.89
CA GLY A 246 1.74 11.12 -1.13
C GLY A 246 2.24 12.28 -1.98
N GLU A 247 2.21 12.17 -3.32
CA GLU A 247 2.66 13.23 -4.22
C GLU A 247 1.50 14.15 -4.62
N ASN A 248 1.81 15.46 -4.75
CA ASN A 248 0.86 16.49 -5.20
C ASN A 248 -0.46 16.55 -4.40
N ILE A 249 -0.42 16.20 -3.12
CA ILE A 249 -1.53 16.34 -2.19
C ILE A 249 -1.14 17.44 -1.19
N GLY A 250 -1.98 18.46 -1.03
CA GLY A 250 -1.77 19.49 -0.01
C GLY A 250 -0.63 20.49 -0.29
N ILE A 251 -0.22 20.65 -1.54
CA ILE A 251 0.66 21.73 -1.96
C ILE A 251 -0.24 22.86 -2.47
N CYS A 252 -0.49 23.85 -1.63
CA CYS A 252 -0.92 25.18 -2.04
C CYS A 252 0.29 26.06 -2.22
#